data_4ed0b8ec5f9caa20e79088d6be3f265d
#
_entry.id   4ed0b8ec5f9caa20e79088d6be3f265d
#
_cell.length_a   1.000
_cell.length_b   1.000
_cell.length_c   1.000
_cell.angle_alpha   90.00
_cell.angle_beta   90.00
_cell.angle_gamma   90.00
#
_symmetry.space_group_name_H-M   'P 1'
#
loop_
_entity.id
_entity.type
_entity.pdbx_description
1 polymer ?
#
loop_
_entity_poly.entity_id
_entity_poly.type
_entity_poly.pdbx_seq_one_letter_code
_entity_poly.pdbx_strand_id
1 'polypeptide(L)'
;GQRVARYDKLHLFDVDVSDSHGRYRESDDYAFGAQVVVADTPVGRLGMTVCYDLRFPELYSALRAAGAELICAPAAFTAVTGAAHWQILTRARAIETQCYVLAAGQGGTHPGGRETFGHSALVDPWGRVLAELPQGPGVLLAERDAAEQAAIRQRMPVARHKRFFAAAEPRLPGATVINEIEQ
;
A
#
# COMPACT_ATOMS: atom_id res chain seq x y z
N GLY A 1 -5.70 -12.55 19.84
CA GLY A 1 -4.51 -12.77 19.03
C GLY A 1 -3.32 -11.93 19.49
N GLN A 2 -2.10 -12.35 19.19
CA GLN A 2 -0.89 -11.60 19.49
C GLN A 2 -0.66 -10.55 18.38
N ARG A 3 -0.32 -9.29 18.77
CA ARG A 3 0.12 -8.28 17.81
C ARG A 3 1.56 -8.57 17.38
N VAL A 4 1.78 -8.81 16.08
CA VAL A 4 3.10 -9.16 15.53
C VAL A 4 3.83 -7.97 14.89
N ALA A 5 3.11 -6.91 14.48
CA ALA A 5 3.70 -5.69 13.95
C ALA A 5 2.80 -4.48 14.18
N ARG A 6 3.39 -3.29 14.05
CA ARG A 6 2.72 -2.00 14.01
C ARG A 6 3.38 -1.14 12.92
N TYR A 7 2.58 -0.42 12.18
CA TYR A 7 3.03 0.57 11.20
C TYR A 7 2.35 1.91 11.49
N ASP A 8 3.14 2.94 11.63
CA ASP A 8 2.67 4.32 11.68
C ASP A 8 2.87 4.94 10.30
N LYS A 9 1.81 5.53 9.76
CA LYS A 9 1.75 6.07 8.39
C LYS A 9 2.88 7.07 8.14
N LEU A 10 3.65 6.86 7.05
CA LEU A 10 4.80 7.70 6.72
C LEU A 10 4.40 9.01 6.04
N HIS A 11 3.37 8.99 5.20
CA HIS A 11 2.98 10.14 4.38
C HIS A 11 1.57 10.60 4.78
N LEU A 12 1.48 11.77 5.42
CA LEU A 12 0.21 12.35 5.85
C LEU A 12 -0.49 13.05 4.69
N PHE A 13 -1.83 12.99 4.69
CA PHE A 13 -2.67 13.51 3.62
C PHE A 13 -2.98 15.00 3.83
N ASP A 14 -2.01 15.86 3.52
CA ASP A 14 -2.12 17.31 3.57
C ASP A 14 -2.28 17.85 2.14
N VAL A 15 -3.51 17.96 1.69
CA VAL A 15 -3.82 18.31 0.29
C VAL A 15 -5.08 19.15 0.17
N ASP A 16 -5.19 19.83 -0.95
CA ASP A 16 -6.43 20.47 -1.39
C ASP A 16 -7.02 19.63 -2.54
N VAL A 17 -8.31 19.27 -2.43
CA VAL A 17 -9.01 18.41 -3.38
C VAL A 17 -10.26 19.15 -3.86
N SER A 18 -10.59 19.02 -5.16
CA SER A 18 -11.81 19.59 -5.73
C SER A 18 -13.04 18.71 -5.41
N ASP A 19 -13.33 18.55 -4.13
CA ASP A 19 -14.51 17.86 -3.62
C ASP A 19 -15.27 18.76 -2.62
N SER A 20 -16.36 18.26 -2.01
CA SER A 20 -17.18 19.01 -1.06
C SER A 20 -16.46 19.41 0.23
N HIS A 21 -15.38 18.70 0.60
CA HIS A 21 -14.57 18.98 1.78
C HIS A 21 -13.47 20.00 1.51
N GLY A 22 -12.88 19.95 0.31
CA GLY A 22 -11.95 20.92 -0.23
C GLY A 22 -10.53 20.81 0.35
N ARG A 23 -10.37 20.76 1.66
CA ARG A 23 -9.06 20.82 2.34
C ARG A 23 -8.91 19.69 3.34
N TYR A 24 -7.78 18.98 3.24
CA TYR A 24 -7.37 17.91 4.17
C TYR A 24 -6.04 18.26 4.81
N ARG A 25 -5.95 18.12 6.13
CA ARG A 25 -4.72 18.40 6.93
C ARG A 25 -4.60 17.33 8.01
N GLU A 26 -4.11 16.15 7.59
CA GLU A 26 -3.94 15.01 8.51
C GLU A 26 -2.86 15.29 9.56
N SER A 27 -1.89 16.16 9.25
CA SER A 27 -0.84 16.59 10.17
C SER A 27 -1.32 17.46 11.33
N ASP A 28 -2.53 18.00 11.27
CA ASP A 28 -3.13 18.74 12.39
C ASP A 28 -3.45 17.78 13.55
N ASP A 29 -3.76 16.49 13.27
CA ASP A 29 -4.19 15.51 14.26
C ASP A 29 -3.17 14.38 14.49
N TYR A 30 -2.27 14.12 13.53
CA TYR A 30 -1.36 12.96 13.54
C TYR A 30 0.08 13.36 13.25
N ALA A 31 1.01 12.65 13.88
CA ALA A 31 2.43 12.67 13.51
C ALA A 31 2.72 11.56 12.48
N PHE A 32 3.65 11.83 11.58
CA PHE A 32 4.13 10.82 10.63
C PHE A 32 5.00 9.76 11.31
N GLY A 33 4.97 8.53 10.78
CA GLY A 33 5.85 7.44 11.18
C GLY A 33 7.28 7.60 10.64
N ALA A 34 8.18 6.72 11.09
CA ALA A 34 9.59 6.78 10.70
C ALA A 34 10.15 5.41 10.19
N GLN A 35 9.29 4.40 10.02
CA GLN A 35 9.77 3.03 9.78
C GLN A 35 9.08 2.40 8.57
N VAL A 36 9.87 1.67 7.77
CA VAL A 36 9.39 0.72 6.77
C VAL A 36 9.17 -0.62 7.48
N VAL A 37 7.95 -1.14 7.45
CA VAL A 37 7.58 -2.34 8.20
C VAL A 37 7.20 -3.48 7.27
N VAL A 38 7.88 -4.61 7.43
CA VAL A 38 7.53 -5.90 6.82
C VAL A 38 7.37 -6.92 7.94
N ALA A 39 6.22 -7.60 7.98
CA ALA A 39 5.90 -8.59 8.99
C ALA A 39 5.79 -9.99 8.39
N ASP A 40 6.32 -10.99 9.07
CA ASP A 40 6.11 -12.39 8.72
C ASP A 40 4.69 -12.82 9.09
N THR A 41 3.99 -13.43 8.14
CA THR A 41 2.62 -13.91 8.30
C THR A 41 2.48 -15.33 7.75
N PRO A 42 1.44 -16.08 8.13
CA PRO A 42 1.19 -17.41 7.55
C PRO A 42 1.01 -17.42 6.03
N VAL A 43 0.66 -16.27 5.43
CA VAL A 43 0.45 -16.14 3.97
C VAL A 43 1.64 -15.51 3.24
N GLY A 44 2.72 -15.21 3.95
CA GLY A 44 3.95 -14.63 3.39
C GLY A 44 4.34 -13.32 4.07
N ARG A 45 5.42 -12.70 3.61
CA ARG A 45 5.96 -11.45 4.18
C ARG A 45 5.13 -10.26 3.72
N LEU A 46 4.45 -9.62 4.67
CA LEU A 46 3.50 -8.53 4.45
C LEU A 46 4.16 -7.17 4.69
N GLY A 47 4.31 -6.38 3.64
CA GLY A 47 4.64 -4.96 3.70
C GLY A 47 3.42 -4.14 4.13
N MET A 48 3.61 -3.19 5.03
CA MET A 48 2.53 -2.38 5.58
C MET A 48 2.57 -0.97 5.02
N THR A 49 1.43 -0.50 4.51
CA THR A 49 1.20 0.89 4.06
C THR A 49 -0.19 1.34 4.45
N VAL A 50 -0.46 2.66 4.41
CA VAL A 50 -1.80 3.22 4.66
C VAL A 50 -2.11 4.32 3.66
N CYS A 51 -3.18 4.15 2.88
CA CYS A 51 -3.87 5.17 2.11
C CYS A 51 -2.94 6.03 1.23
N TYR A 52 -2.58 7.24 1.66
CA TYR A 52 -1.78 8.21 0.92
C TYR A 52 -0.39 7.68 0.57
N ASP A 53 0.15 6.73 1.35
CA ASP A 53 1.40 6.03 1.06
C ASP A 53 1.41 5.40 -0.34
N LEU A 54 0.24 5.05 -0.88
CA LEU A 54 0.09 4.48 -2.21
C LEU A 54 0.66 5.38 -3.33
N ARG A 55 0.83 6.67 -3.08
CA ARG A 55 1.37 7.64 -4.06
C ARG A 55 2.89 7.67 -4.10
N PHE A 56 3.58 7.03 -3.17
CA PHE A 56 5.03 7.13 -2.98
C PHE A 56 5.73 5.82 -3.37
N PRO A 57 6.18 5.66 -4.62
CA PRO A 57 6.82 4.43 -5.11
C PRO A 57 8.10 4.07 -4.35
N GLU A 58 8.74 5.04 -3.73
CA GLU A 58 9.96 4.86 -2.93
C GLU A 58 9.72 3.94 -1.74
N LEU A 59 8.60 4.14 -1.02
CA LEU A 59 8.18 3.26 0.07
C LEU A 59 7.95 1.82 -0.42
N TYR A 60 7.24 1.66 -1.53
CA TYR A 60 6.97 0.35 -2.12
C TYR A 60 8.26 -0.35 -2.58
N SER A 61 9.19 0.42 -3.13
CA SER A 61 10.53 -0.07 -3.47
C SER A 61 11.31 -0.54 -2.24
N ALA A 62 11.23 0.20 -1.13
CA ALA A 62 11.86 -0.16 0.13
C ALA A 62 11.24 -1.42 0.74
N LEU A 63 9.90 -1.54 0.74
CA LEU A 63 9.20 -2.76 1.18
C LEU A 63 9.63 -3.98 0.35
N ARG A 64 9.73 -3.82 -0.98
CA ARG A 64 10.22 -4.90 -1.84
C ARG A 64 11.67 -5.28 -1.53
N ALA A 65 12.53 -4.31 -1.28
CA ALA A 65 13.93 -4.54 -0.90
C ALA A 65 14.04 -5.24 0.46
N ALA A 66 13.14 -4.92 1.40
CA ALA A 66 13.00 -5.59 2.70
C ALA A 66 12.37 -6.99 2.61
N GLY A 67 12.07 -7.47 1.39
CA GLY A 67 11.60 -8.83 1.14
C GLY A 67 10.08 -9.02 1.18
N ALA A 68 9.29 -7.96 1.10
CA ALA A 68 7.84 -8.10 1.01
C ALA A 68 7.41 -8.96 -0.20
N GLU A 69 6.39 -9.77 0.03
CA GLU A 69 5.73 -10.62 -0.97
C GLU A 69 4.29 -10.16 -1.21
N LEU A 70 3.68 -9.62 -0.16
CA LEU A 70 2.37 -8.98 -0.20
C LEU A 70 2.51 -7.57 0.38
N ILE A 71 1.66 -6.63 -0.05
CA ILE A 71 1.62 -5.27 0.51
C ILE A 71 0.15 -4.93 0.77
N CYS A 72 -0.17 -4.55 2.02
CA CYS A 72 -1.50 -4.06 2.33
C CYS A 72 -1.58 -2.54 2.18
N ALA A 73 -2.71 -2.06 1.66
CA ALA A 73 -3.00 -0.65 1.45
C ALA A 73 -4.45 -0.32 1.88
N PRO A 74 -4.77 -0.40 3.20
CA PRO A 74 -6.05 0.09 3.67
C PRO A 74 -6.17 1.59 3.43
N ALA A 75 -7.31 2.04 2.91
CA ALA A 75 -7.45 3.41 2.43
C ALA A 75 -8.89 3.93 2.51
N ALA A 76 -9.00 5.26 2.49
CA ALA A 76 -10.24 6.00 2.31
C ALA A 76 -9.99 7.13 1.29
N PHE A 77 -9.64 6.76 0.06
CA PHE A 77 -9.44 7.73 -1.02
C PHE A 77 -10.73 8.51 -1.25
N THR A 78 -10.64 9.82 -1.44
CA THR A 78 -11.82 10.63 -1.81
C THR A 78 -12.41 10.10 -3.10
N ALA A 79 -13.71 10.27 -3.31
CA ALA A 79 -14.39 9.80 -4.53
C ALA A 79 -13.70 10.35 -5.80
N VAL A 80 -13.31 11.63 -5.78
CA VAL A 80 -12.65 12.30 -6.90
C VAL A 80 -11.27 11.70 -7.21
N THR A 81 -10.40 11.63 -6.20
CA THR A 81 -9.04 11.12 -6.41
C THR A 81 -9.00 9.61 -6.58
N GLY A 82 -9.95 8.91 -5.99
CA GLY A 82 -10.11 7.45 -6.15
C GLY A 82 -10.48 7.09 -7.57
N ALA A 83 -11.49 7.75 -8.15
CA ALA A 83 -11.92 7.51 -9.53
C ALA A 83 -10.77 7.71 -10.54
N ALA A 84 -9.91 8.70 -10.32
CA ALA A 84 -8.82 9.00 -11.23
C ALA A 84 -7.57 8.12 -10.99
N HIS A 85 -7.28 7.70 -9.76
CA HIS A 85 -5.94 7.19 -9.41
C HIS A 85 -5.91 5.79 -8.80
N TRP A 86 -6.98 5.35 -8.08
CA TRP A 86 -6.94 4.17 -7.24
C TRP A 86 -6.54 2.89 -7.97
N GLN A 87 -7.23 2.55 -9.04
CA GLN A 87 -6.96 1.34 -9.82
C GLN A 87 -5.60 1.39 -10.51
N ILE A 88 -5.22 2.57 -11.02
CA ILE A 88 -3.92 2.73 -11.68
C ILE A 88 -2.80 2.54 -10.67
N LEU A 89 -2.87 3.19 -9.51
CA LEU A 89 -1.83 3.12 -8.49
C LEU A 89 -1.70 1.72 -7.89
N THR A 90 -2.80 1.07 -7.51
CA THR A 90 -2.75 -0.28 -6.92
C THR A 90 -2.10 -1.28 -7.85
N ARG A 91 -2.43 -1.23 -9.15
CA ARG A 91 -1.83 -2.08 -10.18
C ARG A 91 -0.38 -1.72 -10.45
N ALA A 92 -0.04 -0.43 -10.51
CA ALA A 92 1.34 0.03 -10.68
C ALA A 92 2.23 -0.49 -9.54
N ARG A 93 1.79 -0.36 -8.28
CA ARG A 93 2.52 -0.87 -7.11
C ARG A 93 2.73 -2.38 -7.19
N ALA A 94 1.72 -3.14 -7.61
CA ALA A 94 1.84 -4.59 -7.78
C ALA A 94 2.89 -4.94 -8.85
N ILE A 95 2.85 -4.27 -10.01
CA ILE A 95 3.75 -4.53 -11.15
C ILE A 95 5.21 -4.17 -10.80
N GLU A 96 5.45 -2.98 -10.28
CA GLU A 96 6.81 -2.47 -10.05
C GLU A 96 7.54 -3.21 -8.91
N THR A 97 6.77 -3.68 -7.90
CA THR A 97 7.32 -4.44 -6.77
C THR A 97 7.28 -5.94 -7.00
N GLN A 98 6.48 -6.41 -7.94
CA GLN A 98 6.17 -7.84 -8.14
C GLN A 98 5.67 -8.50 -6.85
N CYS A 99 4.82 -7.75 -6.11
CA CYS A 99 4.12 -8.18 -4.90
C CYS A 99 2.61 -8.25 -5.17
N TYR A 100 1.91 -9.10 -4.41
CA TYR A 100 0.46 -8.98 -4.30
C TYR A 100 0.11 -7.67 -3.59
N VAL A 101 -0.95 -6.99 -4.01
CA VAL A 101 -1.47 -5.79 -3.33
C VAL A 101 -2.88 -6.07 -2.82
N LEU A 102 -3.05 -5.89 -1.50
CA LEU A 102 -4.31 -6.05 -0.78
C LEU A 102 -4.85 -4.65 -0.46
N ALA A 103 -5.65 -4.12 -1.36
CA ALA A 103 -6.12 -2.75 -1.32
C ALA A 103 -7.55 -2.69 -0.75
N ALA A 104 -7.68 -2.52 0.57
CA ALA A 104 -8.96 -2.39 1.24
C ALA A 104 -9.41 -0.92 1.24
N GLY A 105 -10.36 -0.58 0.38
CA GLY A 105 -10.88 0.78 0.20
C GLY A 105 -12.22 1.01 0.90
N GLN A 106 -12.30 1.97 1.81
CA GLN A 106 -13.58 2.45 2.30
C GLN A 106 -14.35 3.15 1.18
N GLY A 107 -15.65 2.86 1.04
CA GLY A 107 -16.51 3.45 0.02
C GLY A 107 -17.80 4.01 0.61
N GLY A 108 -18.41 4.95 -0.12
CA GLY A 108 -19.69 5.55 0.23
C GLY A 108 -19.60 6.92 0.90
N THR A 109 -20.74 7.39 1.39
CA THR A 109 -20.88 8.71 2.05
C THR A 109 -20.72 8.54 3.56
N HIS A 110 -19.86 9.36 4.15
CA HIS A 110 -19.54 9.37 5.58
C HIS A 110 -20.23 10.55 6.30
N PRO A 111 -20.27 10.54 7.64
CA PRO A 111 -20.73 11.70 8.40
C PRO A 111 -19.98 12.97 7.97
N GLY A 112 -20.73 14.07 7.82
CA GLY A 112 -20.18 15.33 7.30
C GLY A 112 -20.16 15.45 5.77
N GLY A 113 -20.76 14.48 5.05
CA GLY A 113 -20.91 14.54 3.58
C GLY A 113 -19.65 14.18 2.78
N ARG A 114 -18.57 13.75 3.43
CA ARG A 114 -17.38 13.26 2.73
C ARG A 114 -17.68 11.95 2.00
N GLU A 115 -17.28 11.87 0.75
CA GLU A 115 -17.43 10.66 -0.06
C GLU A 115 -16.08 9.99 -0.33
N THR A 116 -16.06 8.65 -0.24
CA THR A 116 -14.91 7.84 -0.54
C THR A 116 -15.20 6.83 -1.65
N PHE A 117 -14.13 6.46 -2.38
CA PHE A 117 -14.25 5.77 -3.68
C PHE A 117 -14.66 4.30 -3.55
N GLY A 118 -14.21 3.59 -2.50
CA GLY A 118 -14.39 2.14 -2.40
C GLY A 118 -13.42 1.36 -3.28
N HIS A 119 -13.97 0.46 -4.09
CA HIS A 119 -13.20 -0.37 -5.03
C HIS A 119 -12.06 -1.14 -4.35
N SER A 120 -12.36 -1.79 -3.22
CA SER A 120 -11.43 -2.74 -2.61
C SER A 120 -10.98 -3.77 -3.64
N ALA A 121 -9.69 -4.07 -3.72
CA ALA A 121 -9.15 -4.96 -4.74
C ALA A 121 -8.02 -5.84 -4.22
N LEU A 122 -7.91 -7.03 -4.80
CA LEU A 122 -6.74 -7.91 -4.71
C LEU A 122 -6.05 -7.93 -6.07
N VAL A 123 -4.78 -7.53 -6.10
CA VAL A 123 -4.01 -7.43 -7.35
C VAL A 123 -2.80 -8.36 -7.28
N ASP A 124 -2.56 -9.11 -8.33
CA ASP A 124 -1.42 -10.03 -8.42
C ASP A 124 -0.11 -9.31 -8.84
N PRO A 125 1.05 -9.99 -8.73
CA PRO A 125 2.35 -9.42 -9.12
C PRO A 125 2.50 -9.05 -10.60
N TRP A 126 1.56 -9.49 -11.47
CA TRP A 126 1.51 -9.13 -12.89
C TRP A 126 0.60 -7.93 -13.16
N GLY A 127 -0.10 -7.43 -12.12
CA GLY A 127 -1.04 -6.31 -12.21
C GLY A 127 -2.45 -6.71 -12.61
N ARG A 128 -2.80 -8.00 -12.58
CA ARG A 128 -4.18 -8.45 -12.80
C ARG A 128 -4.99 -8.26 -11.53
N VAL A 129 -6.19 -7.71 -11.65
CA VAL A 129 -7.16 -7.65 -10.56
C VAL A 129 -7.78 -9.04 -10.42
N LEU A 130 -7.47 -9.71 -9.31
CA LEU A 130 -7.99 -11.06 -9.01
C LEU A 130 -9.41 -11.02 -8.45
N ALA A 131 -9.71 -10.00 -7.66
CA ALA A 131 -11.02 -9.77 -7.09
C ALA A 131 -11.21 -8.26 -6.82
N GLU A 132 -12.44 -7.79 -6.97
CA GLU A 132 -12.82 -6.39 -6.71
C GLU A 132 -14.19 -6.32 -6.03
N LEU A 133 -14.33 -5.41 -5.06
CA LEU A 133 -15.60 -5.03 -4.44
C LEU A 133 -15.78 -3.53 -4.60
N PRO A 134 -16.60 -3.08 -5.57
CA PRO A 134 -16.76 -1.65 -5.85
C PRO A 134 -17.35 -0.86 -4.69
N GLN A 135 -18.39 -1.38 -4.03
CA GLN A 135 -19.12 -0.69 -2.99
C GLN A 135 -19.64 -1.65 -1.91
N GLY A 136 -19.90 -1.10 -0.73
CA GLY A 136 -20.53 -1.81 0.39
C GLY A 136 -19.57 -2.69 1.19
N PRO A 137 -20.07 -3.23 2.33
CA PRO A 137 -19.30 -4.14 3.16
C PRO A 137 -19.18 -5.52 2.50
N GLY A 138 -18.02 -6.14 2.62
CA GLY A 138 -17.77 -7.48 2.08
C GLY A 138 -16.38 -7.99 2.34
N VAL A 139 -16.13 -9.21 1.90
CA VAL A 139 -14.84 -9.88 1.99
C VAL A 139 -14.41 -10.31 0.59
N LEU A 140 -13.17 -9.98 0.22
CA LEU A 140 -12.53 -10.48 -0.99
C LEU A 140 -11.60 -11.63 -0.64
N LEU A 141 -11.67 -12.69 -1.42
CA LEU A 141 -10.79 -13.85 -1.31
C LEU A 141 -10.11 -14.10 -2.64
N ALA A 142 -8.82 -14.40 -2.60
CA ALA A 142 -8.04 -14.87 -3.74
C ALA A 142 -6.92 -15.79 -3.24
N GLU A 143 -6.51 -16.70 -4.10
CA GLU A 143 -5.36 -17.55 -3.82
C GLU A 143 -4.06 -16.83 -4.15
N ARG A 144 -3.06 -17.01 -3.30
CA ARG A 144 -1.70 -16.58 -3.55
C ARG A 144 -0.92 -17.73 -4.19
N ASP A 145 -0.44 -17.52 -5.40
CA ASP A 145 0.50 -18.42 -6.06
C ASP A 145 1.95 -17.92 -5.85
N ALA A 146 2.62 -18.48 -4.85
CA ALA A 146 4.02 -18.14 -4.54
C ALA A 146 5.00 -18.61 -5.63
N ALA A 147 4.69 -19.71 -6.33
CA ALA A 147 5.51 -20.24 -7.40
C ALA A 147 5.43 -19.34 -8.63
N GLU A 148 4.24 -18.90 -9.02
CA GLU A 148 4.09 -17.94 -10.13
C GLU A 148 4.73 -16.59 -9.79
N GLN A 149 4.61 -16.09 -8.55
CA GLN A 149 5.30 -14.89 -8.12
C GLN A 149 6.82 -15.03 -8.26
N ALA A 150 7.38 -16.16 -7.84
CA ALA A 150 8.81 -16.44 -8.00
C ALA A 150 9.21 -16.51 -9.48
N ALA A 151 8.41 -17.17 -10.31
CA ALA A 151 8.63 -17.27 -11.75
C ALA A 151 8.59 -15.89 -12.45
N ILE A 152 7.65 -15.02 -12.08
CA ILE A 152 7.58 -13.62 -12.56
C ILE A 152 8.89 -12.88 -12.21
N ARG A 153 9.34 -12.97 -10.96
CA ARG A 153 10.57 -12.33 -10.48
C ARG A 153 11.83 -12.86 -11.17
N GLN A 154 11.82 -14.13 -11.54
CA GLN A 154 12.93 -14.76 -12.26
C GLN A 154 12.95 -14.35 -13.74
N ARG A 155 11.80 -14.41 -14.43
CA ARG A 155 11.69 -14.05 -15.86
C ARG A 155 11.91 -12.57 -16.10
N MET A 156 11.48 -11.71 -15.18
CA MET A 156 11.61 -10.26 -15.27
C MET A 156 12.21 -9.69 -13.98
N PRO A 157 13.55 -9.79 -13.79
CA PRO A 157 14.20 -9.44 -12.52
C PRO A 157 14.37 -7.92 -12.36
N VAL A 158 13.27 -7.17 -12.30
CA VAL A 158 13.21 -5.70 -12.25
C VAL A 158 14.08 -5.15 -11.12
N ALA A 159 14.02 -5.77 -9.93
CA ALA A 159 14.81 -5.32 -8.78
C ALA A 159 16.33 -5.37 -9.03
N ARG A 160 16.82 -6.36 -9.83
CA ARG A 160 18.25 -6.49 -10.20
C ARG A 160 18.65 -5.56 -11.35
N HIS A 161 17.69 -5.11 -12.14
CA HIS A 161 17.92 -4.22 -13.27
C HIS A 161 17.93 -2.74 -12.88
N LYS A 162 17.55 -2.40 -11.64
CA LYS A 162 17.62 -1.02 -11.15
C LYS A 162 19.05 -0.50 -11.28
N ARG A 163 19.19 0.70 -11.86
CA ARG A 163 20.46 1.44 -11.99
C ARG A 163 20.46 2.72 -11.16
N PHE A 164 19.29 3.21 -10.85
CA PHE A 164 19.11 4.37 -10.01
C PHE A 164 18.56 3.94 -8.64
N PHE A 165 19.30 4.26 -7.61
CA PHE A 165 18.86 4.12 -6.22
C PHE A 165 18.75 5.53 -5.69
N ALA A 166 17.56 5.98 -5.33
CA ALA A 166 17.45 7.16 -4.50
C ALA A 166 18.31 6.89 -3.27
N ALA A 167 19.33 7.72 -3.03
CA ALA A 167 19.97 7.71 -1.74
C ALA A 167 18.86 7.91 -0.73
N ALA A 168 18.65 6.92 0.14
CA ALA A 168 17.79 7.09 1.28
C ALA A 168 18.52 8.07 2.21
N GLU A 169 18.45 9.35 1.88
CA GLU A 169 18.49 10.36 2.93
C GLU A 169 17.09 10.33 3.53
N PRO A 170 16.91 9.63 4.67
CA PRO A 170 15.66 9.75 5.37
C PRO A 170 15.56 11.23 5.77
N ARG A 171 14.60 11.94 5.21
CA ARG A 171 14.19 13.24 5.76
C ARG A 171 13.70 13.09 7.21
N LEU A 172 13.73 11.86 7.70
CA LEU A 172 13.33 11.45 9.04
C LEU A 172 14.52 10.85 9.77
N PRO A 173 15.04 11.50 10.81
CA PRO A 173 16.03 10.88 11.68
C PRO A 173 15.45 9.58 12.28
N GLY A 174 16.18 8.48 12.13
CA GLY A 174 15.82 7.21 12.76
C GLY A 174 14.91 6.28 11.95
N ALA A 175 14.74 6.48 10.63
CA ALA A 175 14.05 5.50 9.79
C ALA A 175 14.78 4.15 9.84
N THR A 176 14.12 3.13 10.35
CA THR A 176 14.65 1.76 10.49
C THR A 176 13.79 0.80 9.69
N VAL A 177 14.42 -0.12 8.98
CA VAL A 177 13.74 -1.26 8.36
C VAL A 177 13.63 -2.36 9.41
N ILE A 178 12.42 -2.68 9.83
CA ILE A 178 12.18 -3.80 10.75
C ILE A 178 11.93 -5.03 9.89
N ASN A 179 12.93 -5.94 9.85
CA ASN A 179 12.84 -7.18 9.09
C ASN A 179 12.45 -8.38 9.96
N GLU A 180 12.58 -8.29 11.27
CA GLU A 180 12.32 -9.38 12.21
C GLU A 180 11.65 -8.84 13.46
N ILE A 181 10.71 -9.62 13.99
CA ILE A 181 10.21 -9.48 15.33
C ILE A 181 11.02 -10.47 16.15
N GLU A 182 11.88 -9.97 17.03
CA GLU A 182 12.49 -10.83 18.04
C GLU A 182 11.39 -11.56 18.81
N GLN A 183 11.52 -12.88 18.88
CA GLN A 183 10.57 -13.78 19.55
C GLN A 183 10.62 -13.63 21.07
#